data_2e11fb525b3e681192e5f69ef7b83890
#
_entry.id   2e11fb525b3e681192e5f69ef7b83890
#
_cell.length_a   1.000
_cell.length_b   1.000
_cell.length_c   1.000
_cell.angle_alpha   90.00
_cell.angle_beta   90.00
_cell.angle_gamma   90.00
#
_symmetry.space_group_name_H-M   'P 1'
#
loop_
_entity.id
_entity.type
_entity.pdbx_description
1 polymer ?
#
loop_
_entity_poly.entity_id
_entity_poly.type
_entity_poly.pdbx_seq_one_letter_code
_entity_poly.pdbx_strand_id
1 'polypeptide(L)'
;MTALPFYHVDAFADGPFTGNPAAVIRLDEWQHEALLHAIAAEINLPATAFAVPIDGEADFDVRWFSPRAEIGLCGHGTLAAGHALIGDRKTIRFATRTAGIVAVAREGDGYRLSLPALVAEPSALRESAEAMGGVPVETLWHERGYVILRYADEGAIRSLTPDLPALRALGDTQHIVTAPGAVTDVVSRVFSGRGIEDAVTGSAHALLTPYWTAILGRSSFTAFQASARGGRVSCRLEGDRAVLGGRCVTVIDGKILL
;
A
#
# COMPACT_ATOMS: atom_id res chain seq x y z
N MET A 1 21.54 5.65 -25.98
CA MET A 1 20.73 5.88 -24.77
C MET A 1 19.28 5.50 -25.08
N THR A 2 18.74 4.56 -24.34
CA THR A 2 17.32 4.19 -24.44
C THR A 2 16.51 5.11 -23.52
N ALA A 3 15.42 5.68 -24.04
CA ALA A 3 14.55 6.56 -23.27
C ALA A 3 13.25 5.82 -22.95
N LEU A 4 13.00 5.52 -21.66
CA LEU A 4 11.81 4.81 -21.20
C LEU A 4 10.79 5.78 -20.60
N PRO A 5 9.47 5.60 -20.86
CA PRO A 5 8.43 6.35 -20.18
C PRO A 5 8.52 6.18 -18.67
N PHE A 6 8.49 7.29 -17.95
CA PHE A 6 8.61 7.38 -16.50
C PHE A 6 7.50 8.25 -15.94
N TYR A 7 6.80 7.73 -14.93
CA TYR A 7 5.79 8.47 -14.19
C TYR A 7 6.12 8.41 -12.69
N HIS A 8 6.06 9.56 -12.00
CA HIS A 8 6.01 9.61 -10.55
C HIS A 8 4.56 9.89 -10.15
N VAL A 9 3.95 8.95 -9.47
CA VAL A 9 2.53 8.99 -9.13
C VAL A 9 2.37 8.89 -7.61
N ASP A 10 1.63 9.81 -7.03
CA ASP A 10 1.16 9.73 -5.66
C ASP A 10 -0.16 8.94 -5.64
N ALA A 11 -0.16 7.74 -5.03
CA ALA A 11 -1.32 6.86 -4.92
C ALA A 11 -2.03 7.05 -3.57
N PHE A 12 -3.36 6.89 -3.54
CA PHE A 12 -4.22 7.21 -2.39
C PHE A 12 -4.08 8.67 -1.94
N ALA A 13 -3.94 9.58 -2.89
CA ALA A 13 -3.63 10.98 -2.69
C ALA A 13 -4.86 11.87 -2.81
N ASP A 14 -5.02 12.83 -1.90
CA ASP A 14 -6.05 13.88 -2.01
C ASP A 14 -5.60 15.04 -2.94
N GLY A 15 -4.30 15.16 -3.17
CA GLY A 15 -3.65 16.14 -4.05
C GLY A 15 -2.16 15.84 -4.18
N PRO A 16 -1.41 16.65 -4.96
CA PRO A 16 0.03 16.48 -5.10
C PRO A 16 0.75 16.46 -3.74
N PHE A 17 1.79 15.62 -3.62
CA PHE A 17 2.65 15.50 -2.45
C PHE A 17 1.97 14.91 -1.21
N THR A 18 0.77 14.32 -1.37
CA THR A 18 0.09 13.47 -0.38
C THR A 18 0.06 12.02 -0.86
N GLY A 19 -0.49 11.09 -0.07
CA GLY A 19 -0.55 9.67 -0.43
C GLY A 19 0.83 8.99 -0.45
N ASN A 20 0.93 7.84 -1.10
CA ASN A 20 2.16 7.06 -1.18
C ASN A 20 2.77 7.13 -2.59
N PRO A 21 3.99 7.69 -2.74
CA PRO A 21 4.60 7.86 -4.04
C PRO A 21 5.13 6.54 -4.60
N ALA A 22 4.95 6.35 -5.90
CA ALA A 22 5.55 5.26 -6.66
C ALA A 22 6.05 5.75 -8.01
N ALA A 23 7.16 5.19 -8.48
CA ALA A 23 7.55 5.30 -9.88
C ALA A 23 6.83 4.23 -10.70
N VAL A 24 6.50 4.56 -11.94
CA VAL A 24 5.99 3.62 -12.93
C VAL A 24 6.82 3.74 -14.19
N ILE A 25 7.39 2.63 -14.64
CA ILE A 25 8.22 2.55 -15.84
C ILE A 25 7.63 1.47 -16.75
N ARG A 26 7.18 1.89 -17.92
CA ARG A 26 6.79 0.93 -18.96
C ARG A 26 8.03 0.49 -19.74
N LEU A 27 8.20 -0.84 -19.81
CA LEU A 27 9.23 -1.50 -20.62
C LEU A 27 8.57 -2.16 -21.84
N ASP A 28 9.32 -2.31 -22.93
CA ASP A 28 8.87 -3.10 -24.06
C ASP A 28 9.16 -4.61 -23.85
N GLU A 29 10.22 -4.93 -23.10
CA GLU A 29 10.61 -6.28 -22.69
C GLU A 29 11.31 -6.26 -21.32
N TRP A 30 11.31 -7.39 -20.61
CA TRP A 30 12.00 -7.51 -19.32
C TRP A 30 13.51 -7.27 -19.47
N GLN A 31 14.03 -6.39 -18.64
CA GLN A 31 15.44 -6.12 -18.49
C GLN A 31 16.05 -7.05 -17.42
N HIS A 32 17.38 -7.13 -17.40
CA HIS A 32 18.11 -7.88 -16.37
C HIS A 32 17.79 -7.34 -14.98
N GLU A 33 17.57 -8.24 -14.02
CA GLU A 33 17.11 -7.90 -12.67
C GLU A 33 18.02 -6.88 -11.96
N ALA A 34 19.34 -7.00 -12.13
CA ALA A 34 20.30 -6.04 -11.59
C ALA A 34 20.08 -4.61 -12.09
N LEU A 35 19.63 -4.43 -13.35
CA LEU A 35 19.30 -3.11 -13.88
C LEU A 35 18.00 -2.57 -13.25
N LEU A 36 16.98 -3.40 -13.08
CA LEU A 36 15.73 -3.01 -12.43
C LEU A 36 15.99 -2.57 -10.97
N HIS A 37 16.84 -3.30 -10.24
CA HIS A 37 17.27 -2.91 -8.90
C HIS A 37 18.05 -1.59 -8.90
N ALA A 38 18.98 -1.39 -9.83
CA ALA A 38 19.76 -0.16 -9.92
C ALA A 38 18.86 1.06 -10.19
N ILE A 39 17.90 0.92 -11.10
CA ILE A 39 16.92 1.97 -11.40
C ILE A 39 16.06 2.29 -10.16
N ALA A 40 15.53 1.27 -9.49
CA ALA A 40 14.72 1.47 -8.28
C ALA A 40 15.52 2.12 -7.14
N ALA A 41 16.79 1.77 -6.98
CA ALA A 41 17.69 2.37 -6.00
C ALA A 41 18.00 3.84 -6.33
N GLU A 42 18.23 4.17 -7.61
CA GLU A 42 18.50 5.55 -8.06
C GLU A 42 17.27 6.45 -7.86
N ILE A 43 16.08 5.97 -8.22
CA ILE A 43 14.81 6.69 -8.04
C ILE A 43 14.50 6.90 -6.55
N ASN A 44 14.83 5.92 -5.70
CA ASN A 44 14.70 5.95 -4.25
C ASN A 44 13.28 6.27 -3.73
N LEU A 45 12.25 5.86 -4.45
CA LEU A 45 10.86 5.89 -3.99
C LEU A 45 10.48 4.59 -3.25
N PRO A 46 9.43 4.60 -2.41
CA PRO A 46 8.96 3.40 -1.71
C PRO A 46 8.70 2.20 -2.62
N ALA A 47 8.23 2.45 -3.84
CA ALA A 47 8.08 1.44 -4.88
C ALA A 47 8.37 2.00 -6.27
N THR A 48 9.02 1.18 -7.11
CA THR A 48 9.10 1.34 -8.57
C THR A 48 8.39 0.16 -9.22
N ALA A 49 7.33 0.42 -9.95
CA ALA A 49 6.60 -0.58 -10.74
C ALA A 49 7.18 -0.60 -12.15
N PHE A 50 7.70 -1.75 -12.57
CA PHE A 50 8.06 -2.03 -13.96
C PHE A 50 6.96 -2.85 -14.59
N ALA A 51 6.47 -2.46 -15.76
CA ALA A 51 5.37 -3.11 -16.46
C ALA A 51 5.74 -3.39 -17.93
N VAL A 52 5.59 -4.65 -18.33
CA VAL A 52 5.81 -5.13 -19.69
C VAL A 52 4.47 -5.52 -20.28
N PRO A 53 4.08 -5.03 -21.47
CA PRO A 53 2.85 -5.47 -22.14
C PRO A 53 2.90 -6.97 -22.44
N ILE A 54 1.79 -7.65 -22.24
CA ILE A 54 1.65 -9.09 -22.59
C ILE A 54 0.33 -9.32 -23.29
N ASP A 55 0.26 -10.42 -24.04
CA ASP A 55 -0.98 -10.93 -24.60
C ASP A 55 -1.64 -11.92 -23.62
N GLY A 56 -2.97 -12.00 -23.62
CA GLY A 56 -3.73 -12.98 -22.83
C GLY A 56 -4.72 -12.36 -21.85
N GLU A 57 -4.84 -12.92 -20.65
CA GLU A 57 -5.83 -12.50 -19.64
C GLU A 57 -5.48 -11.21 -18.91
N ALA A 58 -4.21 -10.80 -18.93
CA ALA A 58 -3.74 -9.55 -18.36
C ALA A 58 -3.17 -8.63 -19.45
N ASP A 59 -3.19 -7.32 -19.21
CA ASP A 59 -2.67 -6.30 -20.14
C ASP A 59 -1.15 -6.13 -20.00
N PHE A 60 -0.64 -6.36 -18.80
CA PHE A 60 0.78 -6.23 -18.47
C PHE A 60 1.22 -7.31 -17.48
N ASP A 61 2.46 -7.73 -17.56
CA ASP A 61 3.20 -8.37 -16.47
C ASP A 61 3.88 -7.28 -15.64
N VAL A 62 3.79 -7.33 -14.32
CA VAL A 62 4.28 -6.28 -13.43
C VAL A 62 5.16 -6.84 -12.31
N ARG A 63 6.23 -6.11 -12.02
CA ARG A 63 7.12 -6.33 -10.88
C ARG A 63 7.34 -5.02 -10.14
N TRP A 64 7.43 -5.10 -8.82
CA TRP A 64 7.67 -3.94 -7.97
C TRP A 64 9.00 -4.07 -7.25
N PHE A 65 9.72 -2.98 -7.17
CA PHE A 65 11.00 -2.92 -6.47
C PHE A 65 11.01 -1.75 -5.49
N SER A 66 11.42 -2.02 -4.26
CA SER A 66 11.90 -0.98 -3.36
C SER A 66 13.35 -0.65 -3.72
N PRO A 67 13.97 0.41 -3.16
CA PRO A 67 15.40 0.70 -3.35
C PRO A 67 16.34 -0.46 -2.95
N ARG A 68 15.83 -1.50 -2.26
CA ARG A 68 16.64 -2.57 -1.67
C ARG A 68 16.29 -3.97 -2.13
N ALA A 69 15.05 -4.22 -2.52
CA ALA A 69 14.57 -5.56 -2.84
C ALA A 69 13.32 -5.53 -3.73
N GLU A 70 13.09 -6.62 -4.46
CA GLU A 70 11.81 -6.87 -5.12
C GLU A 70 10.70 -7.05 -4.08
N ILE A 71 9.52 -6.53 -4.36
CA ILE A 71 8.33 -6.59 -3.51
C ILE A 71 7.35 -7.59 -4.12
N GLY A 72 6.92 -8.60 -3.37
CA GLY A 72 6.02 -9.65 -3.89
C GLY A 72 4.63 -9.14 -4.28
N LEU A 73 4.07 -8.18 -3.52
CA LEU A 73 2.81 -7.51 -3.83
C LEU A 73 2.83 -6.09 -3.27
N CYS A 74 2.53 -5.10 -4.12
CA CYS A 74 2.57 -3.69 -3.74
C CYS A 74 1.26 -2.98 -4.12
N GLY A 75 0.37 -2.73 -3.16
CA GLY A 75 -0.94 -2.13 -3.41
C GLY A 75 -0.86 -0.72 -4.00
N HIS A 76 -0.07 0.19 -3.39
CA HIS A 76 0.06 1.57 -3.89
C HIS A 76 0.80 1.62 -5.24
N GLY A 77 1.84 0.79 -5.42
CA GLY A 77 2.53 0.66 -6.71
C GLY A 77 1.64 0.09 -7.81
N THR A 78 0.72 -0.83 -7.49
CA THR A 78 -0.29 -1.34 -8.44
C THR A 78 -1.29 -0.27 -8.83
N LEU A 79 -1.79 0.50 -7.85
CA LEU A 79 -2.73 1.60 -8.12
C LEU A 79 -2.08 2.69 -8.97
N ALA A 80 -0.82 3.03 -8.69
CA ALA A 80 -0.02 3.97 -9.46
C ALA A 80 0.21 3.49 -10.91
N ALA A 81 0.58 2.20 -11.09
CA ALA A 81 0.71 1.59 -12.42
C ALA A 81 -0.63 1.58 -13.17
N GLY A 82 -1.73 1.28 -12.48
CA GLY A 82 -3.07 1.38 -13.04
C GLY A 82 -3.38 2.79 -13.53
N HIS A 83 -3.13 3.81 -12.72
CA HIS A 83 -3.32 5.21 -13.10
C HIS A 83 -2.52 5.59 -14.35
N ALA A 84 -1.22 5.27 -14.38
CA ALA A 84 -0.33 5.67 -15.45
C ALA A 84 -0.59 4.93 -16.79
N LEU A 85 -1.05 3.67 -16.73
CA LEU A 85 -1.08 2.78 -17.91
C LEU A 85 -2.50 2.43 -18.41
N ILE A 86 -3.56 2.79 -17.67
CA ILE A 86 -4.93 2.39 -18.02
C ILE A 86 -5.42 2.99 -19.35
N GLY A 87 -4.94 4.17 -19.75
CA GLY A 87 -5.41 4.86 -20.97
C GLY A 87 -6.93 5.05 -20.93
N ASP A 88 -7.62 4.73 -22.02
CA ASP A 88 -9.10 4.87 -22.13
C ASP A 88 -9.87 3.66 -21.57
N ARG A 89 -9.18 2.65 -21.03
CA ARG A 89 -9.82 1.45 -20.50
C ARG A 89 -10.59 1.75 -19.22
N LYS A 90 -11.65 0.98 -18.96
CA LYS A 90 -12.33 0.99 -17.66
C LYS A 90 -11.57 0.22 -16.59
N THR A 91 -10.85 -0.81 -17.01
CA THR A 91 -10.08 -1.70 -16.15
C THR A 91 -8.77 -2.07 -16.84
N ILE A 92 -7.70 -2.17 -16.07
CA ILE A 92 -6.40 -2.69 -16.48
C ILE A 92 -6.02 -3.86 -15.57
N ARG A 93 -5.46 -4.92 -16.14
CA ARG A 93 -5.08 -6.13 -15.44
C ARG A 93 -3.57 -6.33 -15.50
N PHE A 94 -3.02 -6.71 -14.37
CA PHE A 94 -1.59 -7.00 -14.21
C PHE A 94 -1.41 -8.46 -13.78
N ALA A 95 -0.67 -9.23 -14.55
CA ALA A 95 -0.13 -10.50 -14.09
C ALA A 95 0.99 -10.22 -13.08
N THR A 96 1.05 -11.00 -12.00
CA THR A 96 2.05 -10.85 -10.95
C THR A 96 2.70 -12.20 -10.64
N ARG A 97 3.92 -12.18 -10.11
CA ARG A 97 4.64 -13.41 -9.76
C ARG A 97 4.01 -14.22 -8.62
N THR A 98 3.33 -13.56 -7.67
CA THR A 98 2.94 -14.18 -6.40
C THR A 98 1.46 -14.09 -6.07
N ALA A 99 0.72 -13.15 -6.68
CA ALA A 99 -0.66 -12.87 -6.33
C ALA A 99 -1.65 -13.15 -7.49
N GLY A 100 -1.20 -13.81 -8.57
CA GLY A 100 -2.01 -14.03 -9.76
C GLY A 100 -2.30 -12.72 -10.50
N ILE A 101 -3.50 -12.59 -11.06
CA ILE A 101 -3.92 -11.37 -11.76
C ILE A 101 -4.54 -10.39 -10.76
N VAL A 102 -4.00 -9.18 -10.72
CA VAL A 102 -4.57 -8.04 -9.99
C VAL A 102 -5.13 -7.02 -10.97
N ALA A 103 -6.26 -6.40 -10.63
CA ALA A 103 -6.93 -5.46 -11.50
C ALA A 103 -7.11 -4.10 -10.82
N VAL A 104 -6.88 -3.04 -11.58
CA VAL A 104 -7.22 -1.67 -11.22
C VAL A 104 -8.33 -1.21 -12.14
N ALA A 105 -9.42 -0.72 -11.57
CA ALA A 105 -10.55 -0.19 -12.33
C ALA A 105 -10.81 1.26 -11.96
N ARG A 106 -11.33 2.04 -12.90
CA ARG A 106 -11.81 3.40 -12.64
C ARG A 106 -13.07 3.35 -11.76
N GLU A 107 -13.13 4.20 -10.75
CA GLU A 107 -14.29 4.35 -9.87
C GLU A 107 -14.43 5.82 -9.44
N GLY A 108 -15.50 6.47 -9.89
CA GLY A 108 -15.66 7.92 -9.67
C GLY A 108 -14.51 8.72 -10.27
N ASP A 109 -13.89 9.57 -9.46
CA ASP A 109 -12.71 10.38 -9.83
C ASP A 109 -11.37 9.71 -9.47
N GLY A 110 -11.42 8.44 -9.06
CA GLY A 110 -10.27 7.65 -8.65
C GLY A 110 -10.25 6.24 -9.27
N TYR A 111 -9.65 5.35 -8.51
CA TYR A 111 -9.43 3.96 -8.89
C TYR A 111 -9.77 3.03 -7.73
N ARG A 112 -10.09 1.79 -8.05
CA ARG A 112 -10.22 0.70 -7.10
C ARG A 112 -9.26 -0.43 -7.44
N LEU A 113 -8.73 -1.05 -6.38
CA LEU A 113 -7.86 -2.22 -6.40
C LEU A 113 -8.47 -3.29 -5.52
N SER A 114 -8.60 -4.53 -6.02
CA SER A 114 -9.10 -5.66 -5.25
C SER A 114 -7.94 -6.54 -4.78
N LEU A 115 -7.79 -6.67 -3.46
CA LEU A 115 -6.79 -7.53 -2.81
C LEU A 115 -7.49 -8.66 -2.04
N PRO A 116 -6.82 -9.81 -1.77
CA PRO A 116 -7.32 -10.78 -0.80
C PRO A 116 -7.54 -10.10 0.56
N ALA A 117 -8.72 -10.31 1.16
CA ALA A 117 -8.96 -9.91 2.54
C ALA A 117 -8.17 -10.83 3.47
N LEU A 118 -7.45 -10.25 4.42
CA LEU A 118 -6.63 -10.98 5.38
C LEU A 118 -7.27 -10.84 6.76
N VAL A 119 -7.38 -11.95 7.49
CA VAL A 119 -7.97 -11.97 8.83
C VAL A 119 -6.87 -12.20 9.86
N ALA A 120 -6.71 -11.24 10.77
CA ALA A 120 -5.78 -11.36 11.89
C ALA A 120 -6.52 -11.88 13.13
N GLU A 121 -5.82 -12.69 13.94
CA GLU A 121 -6.36 -13.32 15.13
C GLU A 121 -5.87 -12.62 16.41
N PRO A 122 -6.68 -12.55 17.47
CA PRO A 122 -6.24 -12.02 18.75
C PRO A 122 -4.96 -12.69 19.24
N SER A 123 -3.99 -11.89 19.67
CA SER A 123 -2.69 -12.38 20.12
C SER A 123 -2.08 -11.42 21.13
N ALA A 124 -1.42 -11.96 22.17
CA ALA A 124 -0.72 -11.14 23.15
C ALA A 124 0.63 -10.67 22.59
N LEU A 125 0.69 -9.42 22.13
CA LEU A 125 1.85 -8.83 21.43
C LEU A 125 2.50 -7.74 22.31
N ARG A 126 2.96 -8.14 23.50
CA ARG A 126 3.49 -7.23 24.51
C ARG A 126 4.67 -6.40 24.01
N GLU A 127 5.65 -7.03 23.39
CA GLU A 127 6.85 -6.34 22.89
C GLU A 127 6.50 -5.32 21.79
N SER A 128 5.58 -5.68 20.89
CA SER A 128 5.08 -4.75 19.86
C SER A 128 4.33 -3.57 20.46
N ALA A 129 3.51 -3.80 21.49
CA ALA A 129 2.77 -2.75 22.18
C ALA A 129 3.70 -1.82 22.96
N GLU A 130 4.71 -2.36 23.65
CA GLU A 130 5.73 -1.58 24.37
C GLU A 130 6.56 -0.73 23.40
N ALA A 131 7.04 -1.30 22.28
CA ALA A 131 7.79 -0.58 21.27
C ALA A 131 6.96 0.50 20.54
N MET A 132 5.66 0.24 20.35
CA MET A 132 4.77 1.22 19.71
C MET A 132 4.40 2.36 20.65
N GLY A 133 4.34 2.09 21.97
CA GLY A 133 3.93 3.05 22.99
C GLY A 133 2.41 3.15 23.15
N GLY A 134 2.01 3.81 24.24
CA GLY A 134 0.60 3.89 24.64
C GLY A 134 0.05 2.53 25.11
N VAL A 135 -1.29 2.46 25.24
CA VAL A 135 -1.97 1.25 25.69
C VAL A 135 -3.01 0.84 24.64
N PRO A 136 -2.72 -0.15 23.80
CA PRO A 136 -3.71 -0.65 22.86
C PRO A 136 -4.85 -1.35 23.62
N VAL A 137 -6.07 -1.22 23.12
CA VAL A 137 -7.27 -1.89 23.66
C VAL A 137 -7.39 -3.32 23.13
N GLU A 138 -6.70 -3.63 22.04
CA GLU A 138 -6.68 -4.95 21.42
C GLU A 138 -5.41 -5.11 20.57
N THR A 139 -4.89 -6.35 20.54
CA THR A 139 -3.73 -6.73 19.71
C THR A 139 -4.03 -7.98 18.92
N LEU A 140 -3.70 -8.00 17.61
CA LEU A 140 -3.94 -9.12 16.71
C LEU A 140 -2.71 -9.40 15.85
N TRP A 141 -2.57 -10.66 15.46
CA TRP A 141 -1.49 -11.16 14.63
C TRP A 141 -2.00 -11.87 13.37
N HIS A 142 -1.26 -11.72 12.28
CA HIS A 142 -1.46 -12.50 11.06
C HIS A 142 -0.13 -13.15 10.64
N GLU A 143 -0.16 -14.41 10.23
CA GLU A 143 1.01 -15.25 9.91
C GLU A 143 1.98 -14.66 8.88
N ARG A 144 1.52 -13.74 8.03
CA ARG A 144 2.37 -13.00 7.06
C ARG A 144 3.15 -11.85 7.70
N GLY A 145 3.31 -11.82 9.02
CA GLY A 145 4.07 -10.80 9.73
C GLY A 145 3.35 -9.46 9.92
N TYR A 146 2.02 -9.47 10.02
CA TYR A 146 1.26 -8.26 10.34
C TYR A 146 0.82 -8.26 11.80
N VAL A 147 1.03 -7.13 12.45
CA VAL A 147 0.55 -6.83 13.81
C VAL A 147 -0.48 -5.72 13.71
N ILE A 148 -1.66 -5.91 14.30
CA ILE A 148 -2.65 -4.85 14.49
C ILE A 148 -2.69 -4.49 15.98
N LEU A 149 -2.55 -3.20 16.27
CA LEU A 149 -2.69 -2.61 17.60
C LEU A 149 -3.84 -1.59 17.53
N ARG A 150 -5.00 -1.93 18.10
CA ARG A 150 -6.15 -1.02 18.13
C ARG A 150 -6.07 -0.13 19.38
N TYR A 151 -6.22 1.16 19.19
CA TYR A 151 -6.27 2.17 20.25
C TYR A 151 -7.69 2.71 20.42
N ALA A 152 -7.92 3.46 21.50
CA ALA A 152 -9.24 3.96 21.87
C ALA A 152 -9.77 4.99 20.87
N ASP A 153 -8.93 5.90 20.38
CA ASP A 153 -9.30 7.01 19.52
C ASP A 153 -8.15 7.50 18.62
N GLU A 154 -8.46 8.41 17.71
CA GLU A 154 -7.50 9.02 16.78
C GLU A 154 -6.41 9.82 17.50
N GLY A 155 -6.74 10.49 18.61
CA GLY A 155 -5.78 11.28 19.39
C GLY A 155 -4.67 10.39 19.96
N ALA A 156 -5.02 9.20 20.46
CA ALA A 156 -4.07 8.21 20.93
C ALA A 156 -3.08 7.81 19.83
N ILE A 157 -3.56 7.55 18.60
CA ILE A 157 -2.69 7.17 17.46
C ILE A 157 -1.78 8.31 17.03
N ARG A 158 -2.30 9.54 16.94
CA ARG A 158 -1.53 10.70 16.50
C ARG A 158 -0.42 11.09 17.47
N SER A 159 -0.61 10.84 18.76
CA SER A 159 0.38 11.11 19.81
C SER A 159 1.46 10.05 19.95
N LEU A 160 1.34 8.89 19.27
CA LEU A 160 2.34 7.83 19.35
C LEU A 160 3.70 8.30 18.82
N THR A 161 4.73 8.02 19.60
CA THR A 161 6.13 8.20 19.25
C THR A 161 6.85 6.85 19.39
N PRO A 162 6.73 5.96 18.39
CA PRO A 162 7.25 4.60 18.48
C PRO A 162 8.78 4.56 18.65
N ASP A 163 9.26 3.60 19.44
CA ASP A 163 10.68 3.23 19.48
C ASP A 163 11.04 2.45 18.21
N LEU A 164 11.46 3.16 17.17
CA LEU A 164 11.79 2.58 15.87
C LEU A 164 12.94 1.55 15.93
N PRO A 165 14.00 1.75 16.72
CA PRO A 165 14.99 0.70 17.02
C PRO A 165 14.39 -0.56 17.61
N ALA A 166 13.49 -0.45 18.60
CA ALA A 166 12.82 -1.61 19.21
C ALA A 166 11.93 -2.33 18.20
N LEU A 167 11.14 -1.61 17.39
CA LEU A 167 10.33 -2.21 16.31
C LEU A 167 11.22 -2.97 15.32
N ARG A 168 12.39 -2.43 14.97
CA ARG A 168 13.35 -3.09 14.08
C ARG A 168 13.89 -4.40 14.68
N ALA A 169 14.09 -4.45 15.99
CA ALA A 169 14.57 -5.65 16.68
C ALA A 169 13.55 -6.81 16.67
N LEU A 170 12.25 -6.51 16.46
CA LEU A 170 11.19 -7.51 16.33
C LEU A 170 11.16 -8.21 14.95
N GLY A 171 12.06 -7.85 14.04
CA GLY A 171 12.21 -8.50 12.75
C GLY A 171 11.32 -7.91 11.63
N ASP A 172 11.11 -8.69 10.57
CA ASP A 172 10.38 -8.22 9.37
C ASP A 172 8.85 -8.27 9.58
N THR A 173 8.39 -7.44 10.50
CA THR A 173 6.98 -7.33 10.89
C THR A 173 6.42 -5.97 10.47
N GLN A 174 5.18 -5.93 10.04
CA GLN A 174 4.49 -4.69 9.74
C GLN A 174 3.49 -4.36 10.86
N HIS A 175 3.73 -3.28 11.59
CA HIS A 175 2.91 -2.85 12.71
C HIS A 175 1.89 -1.82 12.25
N ILE A 176 0.62 -2.16 12.40
CA ILE A 176 -0.53 -1.37 12.01
C ILE A 176 -1.20 -0.88 13.29
N VAL A 177 -1.13 0.42 13.55
CA VAL A 177 -1.93 1.03 14.61
C VAL A 177 -3.21 1.58 14.01
N THR A 178 -4.35 1.38 14.68
CA THR A 178 -5.66 1.79 14.18
C THR A 178 -6.62 2.18 15.30
N ALA A 179 -7.56 3.06 14.99
CA ALA A 179 -8.61 3.51 15.91
C ALA A 179 -9.83 4.02 15.13
N PRO A 180 -10.98 4.28 15.81
CA PRO A 180 -12.05 5.09 15.24
C PRO A 180 -11.50 6.47 14.85
N GLY A 181 -11.85 6.95 13.66
CA GLY A 181 -11.44 8.26 13.15
C GLY A 181 -12.42 9.37 13.55
N ALA A 182 -11.94 10.62 13.55
CA ALA A 182 -12.76 11.78 13.83
C ALA A 182 -13.45 12.35 12.58
N VAL A 183 -12.82 12.22 11.41
CA VAL A 183 -13.32 12.72 10.12
C VAL A 183 -13.65 11.58 9.17
N THR A 184 -12.81 10.56 9.13
CA THR A 184 -13.07 9.30 8.46
C THR A 184 -13.57 8.29 9.50
N ASP A 185 -14.15 7.18 9.04
CA ASP A 185 -14.64 6.13 9.96
C ASP A 185 -13.49 5.51 10.76
N VAL A 186 -12.33 5.37 10.14
CA VAL A 186 -11.15 4.71 10.67
C VAL A 186 -9.91 5.56 10.43
N VAL A 187 -9.00 5.58 11.38
CA VAL A 187 -7.65 6.13 11.23
C VAL A 187 -6.61 5.04 11.45
N SER A 188 -5.48 5.15 10.77
CA SER A 188 -4.35 4.23 10.94
C SER A 188 -3.00 4.94 10.80
N ARG A 189 -1.93 4.32 11.31
CA ARG A 189 -0.54 4.56 10.94
C ARG A 189 0.14 3.20 10.78
N VAL A 190 1.15 3.10 9.91
CA VAL A 190 1.78 1.82 9.60
C VAL A 190 3.29 1.96 9.66
N PHE A 191 3.93 1.05 10.38
CA PHE A 191 5.38 1.02 10.58
C PHE A 191 5.92 -0.33 10.13
N SER A 192 6.89 -0.31 9.23
CA SER A 192 7.58 -1.53 8.79
C SER A 192 8.54 -2.04 9.86
N GLY A 193 8.88 -3.33 9.83
CA GLY A 193 9.94 -3.92 10.65
C GLY A 193 11.34 -3.34 10.40
N ARG A 194 11.46 -2.39 9.48
CA ARG A 194 12.69 -1.61 9.26
C ARG A 194 12.70 -0.30 10.07
N GLY A 195 11.68 -0.05 10.88
CA GLY A 195 11.52 1.19 11.64
C GLY A 195 11.25 2.39 10.74
N ILE A 196 10.47 2.23 9.69
CA ILE A 196 10.06 3.28 8.75
C ILE A 196 8.55 3.35 8.76
N GLU A 197 8.00 4.55 8.94
CA GLU A 197 6.58 4.79 8.74
C GLU A 197 6.25 4.85 7.25
N ASP A 198 5.29 4.03 6.82
CA ASP A 198 4.80 4.02 5.44
C ASP A 198 3.73 5.09 5.24
N ALA A 199 3.72 5.72 4.08
CA ALA A 199 2.83 6.84 3.80
C ALA A 199 1.36 6.40 3.70
N VAL A 200 1.04 5.40 2.86
CA VAL A 200 -0.27 4.74 2.76
C VAL A 200 -0.07 3.29 2.33
N THR A 201 -0.63 2.35 3.09
CA THR A 201 -0.32 0.92 2.96
C THR A 201 -1.53 0.11 2.53
N GLY A 202 -1.57 -0.29 1.27
CA GLY A 202 -2.67 -1.09 0.74
C GLY A 202 -2.84 -2.44 1.45
N SER A 203 -1.75 -3.16 1.71
CA SER A 203 -1.80 -4.47 2.39
C SER A 203 -2.30 -4.35 3.83
N ALA A 204 -1.97 -3.29 4.55
CA ALA A 204 -2.52 -3.01 5.87
C ALA A 204 -4.05 -2.81 5.81
N HIS A 205 -4.53 -2.08 4.80
CA HIS A 205 -5.97 -1.89 4.62
C HIS A 205 -6.69 -3.16 4.15
N ALA A 206 -5.99 -4.14 3.53
CA ALA A 206 -6.55 -5.45 3.25
C ALA A 206 -6.83 -6.27 4.54
N LEU A 207 -6.05 -6.05 5.63
CA LEU A 207 -6.34 -6.59 6.96
C LEU A 207 -7.38 -5.74 7.71
N LEU A 208 -7.26 -4.42 7.66
CA LEU A 208 -8.18 -3.52 8.35
C LEU A 208 -9.61 -3.60 7.80
N THR A 209 -9.78 -3.96 6.52
CA THR A 209 -11.11 -4.04 5.90
C THR A 209 -12.03 -5.07 6.57
N PRO A 210 -11.70 -6.36 6.70
CA PRO A 210 -12.56 -7.31 7.41
C PRO A 210 -12.67 -6.99 8.90
N TYR A 211 -11.59 -6.54 9.53
CA TYR A 211 -11.55 -6.18 10.94
C TYR A 211 -12.56 -5.07 11.28
N TRP A 212 -12.49 -3.94 10.58
CA TRP A 212 -13.40 -2.82 10.83
C TRP A 212 -14.82 -3.06 10.30
N THR A 213 -15.00 -3.86 9.27
CA THR A 213 -16.32 -4.32 8.82
C THR A 213 -17.09 -5.00 9.96
N ALA A 214 -16.42 -5.87 10.71
CA ALA A 214 -17.02 -6.56 11.85
C ALA A 214 -17.38 -5.59 12.99
N ILE A 215 -16.52 -4.62 13.30
CA ILE A 215 -16.76 -3.64 14.37
C ILE A 215 -17.84 -2.63 13.98
N LEU A 216 -17.82 -2.12 12.76
CA LEU A 216 -18.76 -1.09 12.28
C LEU A 216 -20.12 -1.65 11.88
N GLY A 217 -20.25 -2.97 11.72
CA GLY A 217 -21.48 -3.63 11.26
C GLY A 217 -21.90 -3.28 9.83
N ARG A 218 -20.95 -2.86 8.98
CA ARG A 218 -21.18 -2.50 7.57
C ARG A 218 -19.96 -2.83 6.72
N SER A 219 -20.19 -3.23 5.47
CA SER A 219 -19.14 -3.70 4.55
C SER A 219 -18.30 -2.58 3.90
N SER A 220 -18.69 -1.32 4.05
CA SER A 220 -18.00 -0.18 3.43
C SER A 220 -17.73 0.91 4.46
N PHE A 221 -16.52 1.48 4.41
CA PHE A 221 -16.12 2.59 5.27
C PHE A 221 -14.97 3.39 4.63
N THR A 222 -14.69 4.55 5.20
CA THR A 222 -13.56 5.40 4.83
C THR A 222 -12.45 5.31 5.87
N ALA A 223 -11.20 5.23 5.40
CA ALA A 223 -10.02 5.22 6.25
C ALA A 223 -9.08 6.37 5.88
N PHE A 224 -8.36 6.86 6.87
CA PHE A 224 -7.26 7.81 6.69
C PHE A 224 -5.99 7.25 7.32
N GLN A 225 -4.92 7.08 6.54
CA GLN A 225 -3.62 6.76 7.11
C GLN A 225 -2.91 8.05 7.48
N ALA A 226 -2.75 8.30 8.77
CA ALA A 226 -2.30 9.56 9.36
C ALA A 226 -0.76 9.64 9.46
N SER A 227 -0.07 9.27 8.40
CA SER A 227 1.36 9.50 8.22
C SER A 227 1.66 10.98 7.95
N ALA A 228 2.94 11.35 7.86
CA ALA A 228 3.34 12.72 7.52
C ALA A 228 2.79 13.20 6.16
N ARG A 229 2.62 12.29 5.17
CA ARG A 229 2.01 12.62 3.87
C ARG A 229 0.49 12.52 3.91
N GLY A 230 -0.03 11.62 4.71
CA GLY A 230 -1.45 11.30 4.80
C GLY A 230 -2.02 10.71 3.51
N GLY A 231 -3.12 9.98 3.62
CA GLY A 231 -3.86 9.53 2.45
C GLY A 231 -5.17 8.85 2.81
N ARG A 232 -6.14 8.95 1.90
CA ARG A 232 -7.48 8.41 2.06
C ARG A 232 -7.63 7.10 1.31
N VAL A 233 -8.27 6.15 1.95
CA VAL A 233 -8.61 4.85 1.38
C VAL A 233 -10.09 4.60 1.62
N SER A 234 -10.87 4.39 0.56
CA SER A 234 -12.18 3.76 0.70
C SER A 234 -11.98 2.25 0.81
N CYS A 235 -12.62 1.65 1.80
CA CYS A 235 -12.50 0.22 2.08
C CYS A 235 -13.88 -0.43 1.91
N ARG A 236 -13.92 -1.56 1.18
CA ARG A 236 -15.14 -2.35 1.02
C ARG A 236 -14.83 -3.85 1.04
N LEU A 237 -15.52 -4.60 1.89
CA LEU A 237 -15.42 -6.05 1.93
C LEU A 237 -16.41 -6.67 0.95
N GLU A 238 -15.91 -7.42 -0.03
CA GLU A 238 -16.70 -8.16 -1.03
C GLU A 238 -16.30 -9.63 -1.00
N GLY A 239 -17.06 -10.45 -0.26
CA GLY A 239 -16.70 -11.84 -0.02
C GLY A 239 -15.34 -11.96 0.68
N ASP A 240 -14.40 -12.61 0.03
CA ASP A 240 -13.03 -12.78 0.49
C ASP A 240 -12.05 -11.68 -0.02
N ARG A 241 -12.59 -10.58 -0.56
CA ARG A 241 -11.82 -9.49 -1.16
C ARG A 241 -11.98 -8.20 -0.40
N ALA A 242 -10.85 -7.54 -0.13
CA ALA A 242 -10.79 -6.15 0.29
C ALA A 242 -10.66 -5.28 -0.98
N VAL A 243 -11.70 -4.55 -1.31
CA VAL A 243 -11.69 -3.58 -2.41
C VAL A 243 -11.31 -2.23 -1.83
N LEU A 244 -10.14 -1.76 -2.26
CA LEU A 244 -9.55 -0.49 -1.78
C LEU A 244 -9.65 0.55 -2.87
N GLY A 245 -10.25 1.69 -2.57
CA GLY A 245 -10.36 2.80 -3.51
C GLY A 245 -9.54 4.01 -3.08
N GLY A 246 -9.04 4.75 -4.06
CA GLY A 246 -8.29 5.97 -3.84
C GLY A 246 -8.00 6.73 -5.12
N ARG A 247 -7.64 8.00 -4.97
CA ARG A 247 -7.22 8.84 -6.10
C ARG A 247 -5.72 8.68 -6.33
N CYS A 248 -5.30 8.98 -7.54
CA CYS A 248 -3.89 9.10 -7.90
C CYS A 248 -3.62 10.45 -8.53
N VAL A 249 -2.42 10.97 -8.30
CA VAL A 249 -1.95 12.23 -8.89
C VAL A 249 -0.59 12.00 -9.52
N THR A 250 -0.46 12.25 -10.82
CA THR A 250 0.84 12.27 -11.50
C THR A 250 1.58 13.55 -11.11
N VAL A 251 2.75 13.40 -10.53
CA VAL A 251 3.63 14.52 -10.11
C VAL A 251 4.71 14.78 -11.16
N ILE A 252 5.23 13.71 -11.78
CA ILE A 252 6.20 13.80 -12.87
C ILE A 252 5.74 12.89 -14.01
N ASP A 253 5.71 13.42 -15.22
CA ASP A 253 5.56 12.70 -16.47
C ASP A 253 6.77 13.02 -17.35
N GLY A 254 7.55 12.01 -17.72
CA GLY A 254 8.81 12.22 -18.42
C GLY A 254 9.45 10.93 -18.91
N LYS A 255 10.77 10.93 -18.94
CA LYS A 255 11.57 9.79 -19.42
C LYS A 255 12.77 9.55 -18.50
N ILE A 256 13.08 8.29 -18.26
CA ILE A 256 14.37 7.87 -17.71
C ILE A 256 15.29 7.47 -18.88
N LEU A 257 16.54 7.89 -18.82
CA LEU A 257 17.57 7.61 -19.86
C LEU A 257 18.51 6.53 -19.35
N LEU A 258 18.68 5.47 -20.14
CA LEU A 258 19.55 4.32 -19.86
C LEU A 258 20.65 4.17 -20.91
#